data_83ee3451ab984c487d2be1d7080ae5b3
#
_entry.id   83ee3451ab984c487d2be1d7080ae5b3
#
_cell.length_a   1.000
_cell.length_b   1.000
_cell.length_c   1.000
_cell.angle_alpha   90.00
_cell.angle_beta   90.00
_cell.angle_gamma   90.00
#
_symmetry.space_group_name_H-M   'P 1'
#
loop_
_entity.id
_entity.type
_entity.pdbx_description
1 polymer ?
#
loop_
_entity_poly.entity_id
_entity_poly.type
_entity_poly.pdbx_seq_one_letter_code
_entity_poly.pdbx_strand_id
1 'polypeptide(L)'
;MRLGRFRRAALVVAAFILQIGVAVKADDLSDFKDEFDGSPLTFPLQPGEVETPVVKKFKATGVNDYRGNAEAIAAGKTLYQENCAACHGEDGKGRIGPTLVGNDLKYKQAKSDPGMFSIIFAGASGAMQSFAKRGMHQDDMLKIIAYVRTLDK
;
A
#
# COMPACT_ATOMS: atom_id res chain seq x y z
N MET A 1 -63.88 -10.71 42.96
CA MET A 1 -63.28 -10.48 41.64
C MET A 1 -61.96 -9.79 41.80
N ARG A 2 -60.82 -10.49 41.61
CA ARG A 2 -59.49 -9.93 41.73
C ARG A 2 -58.91 -9.88 40.30
N LEU A 3 -58.64 -8.66 39.77
CA LEU A 3 -57.96 -8.48 38.50
C LEU A 3 -56.43 -8.65 38.71
N GLY A 4 -55.88 -9.64 38.04
CA GLY A 4 -54.41 -9.87 37.99
C GLY A 4 -53.73 -8.87 37.06
N ARG A 5 -52.77 -8.14 37.61
CA ARG A 5 -51.90 -7.21 36.85
C ARG A 5 -50.76 -8.03 36.21
N PHE A 6 -50.82 -8.23 34.88
CA PHE A 6 -49.68 -8.75 34.11
C PHE A 6 -48.60 -7.66 33.96
N ARG A 7 -47.48 -7.82 34.66
CA ARG A 7 -46.27 -7.03 34.45
C ARG A 7 -45.55 -7.56 33.20
N ARG A 8 -45.62 -6.81 32.13
CA ARG A 8 -44.81 -7.08 30.94
C ARG A 8 -43.36 -6.69 31.21
N ALA A 9 -42.48 -7.67 31.36
CA ALA A 9 -41.04 -7.48 31.40
C ALA A 9 -40.55 -7.23 29.97
N ALA A 10 -40.11 -6.00 29.71
CA ALA A 10 -39.43 -5.67 28.45
C ALA A 10 -38.00 -6.13 28.55
N LEU A 11 -37.64 -7.17 27.79
CA LEU A 11 -36.24 -7.60 27.58
C LEU A 11 -35.58 -6.60 26.63
N VAL A 12 -34.71 -5.75 27.17
CA VAL A 12 -33.82 -4.90 26.38
C VAL A 12 -32.63 -5.76 25.99
N VAL A 13 -32.63 -6.26 24.76
CA VAL A 13 -31.44 -6.91 24.17
C VAL A 13 -30.50 -5.80 23.72
N ALA A 14 -29.49 -5.52 24.54
CA ALA A 14 -28.40 -4.65 24.14
C ALA A 14 -27.50 -5.40 23.14
N ALA A 15 -27.63 -5.09 21.86
CA ALA A 15 -26.74 -5.56 20.82
C ALA A 15 -25.37 -4.86 21.00
N PHE A 16 -24.41 -5.58 21.54
CA PHE A 16 -23.01 -5.16 21.58
C PHE A 16 -22.46 -5.30 20.16
N ILE A 17 -22.43 -4.21 19.40
CA ILE A 17 -21.72 -4.15 18.12
C ILE A 17 -20.24 -4.08 18.46
N LEU A 18 -19.56 -5.23 18.37
CA LEU A 18 -18.10 -5.31 18.46
C LEU A 18 -17.52 -4.65 17.20
N GLN A 19 -17.14 -3.38 17.32
CA GLN A 19 -16.39 -2.71 16.26
C GLN A 19 -14.97 -3.29 16.27
N ILE A 20 -14.70 -4.20 15.34
CA ILE A 20 -13.35 -4.66 15.06
C ILE A 20 -12.63 -3.51 14.35
N GLY A 21 -12.08 -2.59 15.12
CA GLY A 21 -11.15 -1.59 14.63
C GLY A 21 -9.90 -2.31 14.16
N VAL A 22 -9.64 -2.32 12.85
CA VAL A 22 -8.34 -2.73 12.32
C VAL A 22 -7.33 -1.71 12.82
N ALA A 23 -6.58 -2.07 13.83
CA ALA A 23 -5.47 -1.25 14.32
C ALA A 23 -4.38 -1.25 13.24
N VAL A 24 -4.24 -0.13 12.52
CA VAL A 24 -3.09 0.12 11.64
C VAL A 24 -1.86 0.20 12.54
N LYS A 25 -0.87 -0.64 12.27
CA LYS A 25 0.40 -0.55 13.01
C LYS A 25 1.06 0.78 12.67
N ALA A 26 1.37 1.57 13.70
CA ALA A 26 2.04 2.86 13.53
C ALA A 26 3.37 2.75 12.75
N ASP A 27 4.02 1.59 12.81
CA ASP A 27 5.27 1.32 12.09
C ASP A 27 5.10 1.36 10.57
N ASP A 28 3.93 0.98 10.03
CA ASP A 28 3.69 0.99 8.59
C ASP A 28 3.66 2.41 8.00
N LEU A 29 3.18 3.40 8.74
CA LEU A 29 3.17 4.81 8.29
C LEU A 29 4.50 5.51 8.48
N SER A 30 5.35 5.05 9.39
CA SER A 30 6.70 5.59 9.61
C SER A 30 7.61 5.38 8.40
N ASP A 31 7.27 4.45 7.52
CA ASP A 31 8.01 4.16 6.28
C ASP A 31 7.68 5.13 5.12
N PHE A 32 6.73 6.05 5.31
CA PHE A 32 6.51 7.16 4.38
C PHE A 32 7.59 8.24 4.53
N LYS A 33 8.82 7.88 4.18
CA LYS A 33 10.00 8.74 4.34
C LYS A 33 10.92 8.67 3.12
N ASP A 34 11.66 9.73 2.94
CA ASP A 34 12.71 9.81 1.95
C ASP A 34 13.85 8.84 2.28
N GLU A 35 14.36 8.15 1.25
CA GLU A 35 15.42 7.16 1.42
C GLU A 35 16.79 7.79 1.69
N PHE A 36 16.97 9.07 1.31
CA PHE A 36 18.26 9.74 1.44
C PHE A 36 18.48 10.36 2.82
N ASP A 37 17.45 11.00 3.37
CA ASP A 37 17.59 11.79 4.61
C ASP A 37 16.60 11.36 5.72
N GLY A 38 15.70 10.43 5.43
CA GLY A 38 14.69 9.93 6.37
C GLY A 38 13.58 10.93 6.69
N SER A 39 13.49 12.05 5.98
CA SER A 39 12.45 13.04 6.18
C SER A 39 11.07 12.48 5.81
N PRO A 40 9.98 12.89 6.48
CA PRO A 40 8.63 12.51 6.10
C PRO A 40 8.31 12.98 4.68
N LEU A 41 7.77 12.07 3.85
CA LEU A 41 7.34 12.40 2.49
C LEU A 41 5.90 12.88 2.45
N THR A 42 5.66 13.87 1.61
CA THR A 42 4.32 14.23 1.15
C THR A 42 4.12 13.73 -0.28
N PHE A 43 2.90 13.35 -0.61
CA PHE A 43 2.56 12.74 -1.89
C PHE A 43 1.55 13.60 -2.65
N PRO A 44 1.98 14.76 -3.20
CA PRO A 44 1.13 15.57 -4.05
C PRO A 44 0.69 14.79 -5.29
N LEU A 45 -0.52 15.04 -5.74
CA LEU A 45 -1.03 14.47 -6.98
C LEU A 45 -0.28 15.08 -8.17
N GLN A 46 -0.07 14.26 -9.20
CA GLN A 46 0.48 14.72 -10.46
C GLN A 46 -0.53 15.56 -11.24
N PRO A 47 -0.11 16.42 -12.18
CA PRO A 47 -1.03 17.12 -13.07
C PRO A 47 -1.95 16.13 -13.79
N GLY A 48 -3.28 16.30 -13.61
CA GLY A 48 -4.29 15.40 -14.19
C GLY A 48 -4.55 14.10 -13.42
N GLU A 49 -3.79 13.83 -12.35
CA GLU A 49 -4.03 12.68 -11.48
C GLU A 49 -5.28 12.86 -10.64
N VAL A 50 -6.11 11.84 -10.58
CA VAL A 50 -7.27 11.77 -9.68
C VAL A 50 -6.94 10.84 -8.53
N GLU A 51 -7.08 11.33 -7.29
CA GLU A 51 -6.88 10.49 -6.11
C GLU A 51 -7.98 9.44 -6.00
N THR A 52 -7.63 8.19 -6.24
CA THR A 52 -8.58 7.08 -6.11
C THR A 52 -8.86 6.77 -4.63
N PRO A 53 -10.01 6.13 -4.32
CA PRO A 53 -10.29 5.68 -2.95
C PRO A 53 -9.19 4.80 -2.36
N VAL A 54 -8.53 3.97 -3.19
CA VAL A 54 -7.42 3.10 -2.78
C VAL A 54 -6.20 3.93 -2.40
N VAL A 55 -5.81 4.92 -3.21
CA VAL A 55 -4.70 5.83 -2.90
C VAL A 55 -4.97 6.61 -1.62
N LYS A 56 -6.17 7.15 -1.47
CA LYS A 56 -6.57 7.89 -0.25
C LYS A 56 -6.48 7.02 0.99
N LYS A 57 -7.01 5.79 0.94
CA LYS A 57 -6.93 4.83 2.04
C LYS A 57 -5.48 4.46 2.34
N PHE A 58 -4.68 4.18 1.31
CA PHE A 58 -3.28 3.83 1.47
C PHE A 58 -2.47 4.91 2.18
N LYS A 59 -2.63 6.18 1.80
CA LYS A 59 -1.98 7.32 2.48
C LYS A 59 -2.37 7.43 3.96
N ALA A 60 -3.59 7.05 4.31
CA ALA A 60 -4.09 7.12 5.68
C ALA A 60 -3.72 5.91 6.53
N THR A 61 -3.46 4.74 5.92
CA THR A 61 -3.38 3.46 6.66
C THR A 61 -2.17 2.61 6.31
N GLY A 62 -1.44 2.92 5.24
CA GLY A 62 -0.39 2.06 4.71
C GLY A 62 -0.89 0.78 4.00
N VAL A 63 -2.21 0.53 3.98
CA VAL A 63 -2.80 -0.70 3.45
C VAL A 63 -3.08 -0.56 1.95
N ASN A 64 -2.44 -1.40 1.13
CA ASN A 64 -2.67 -1.47 -0.31
C ASN A 64 -3.79 -2.48 -0.63
N ASP A 65 -4.99 -1.98 -0.92
CA ASP A 65 -6.16 -2.81 -1.23
C ASP A 65 -6.05 -3.55 -2.58
N TYR A 66 -5.05 -3.24 -3.40
CA TYR A 66 -4.77 -4.00 -4.62
C TYR A 66 -4.08 -5.34 -4.36
N ARG A 67 -3.61 -5.60 -3.13
CA ARG A 67 -3.09 -6.92 -2.76
C ARG A 67 -4.19 -7.98 -2.86
N GLY A 68 -3.94 -9.03 -3.64
CA GLY A 68 -4.91 -10.10 -3.90
C GLY A 68 -5.98 -9.75 -4.95
N ASN A 69 -6.03 -8.53 -5.47
CA ASN A 69 -6.91 -8.16 -6.58
C ASN A 69 -6.27 -8.59 -7.90
N ALA A 70 -6.87 -9.59 -8.57
CA ALA A 70 -6.30 -10.19 -9.79
C ALA A 70 -6.16 -9.19 -10.95
N GLU A 71 -7.14 -8.30 -11.13
CA GLU A 71 -7.14 -7.30 -12.20
C GLU A 71 -6.05 -6.24 -11.96
N ALA A 72 -5.97 -5.71 -10.73
CA ALA A 72 -4.93 -4.75 -10.36
C ALA A 72 -3.52 -5.35 -10.45
N ILE A 73 -3.35 -6.62 -10.05
CA ILE A 73 -2.08 -7.35 -10.18
C ILE A 73 -1.70 -7.53 -11.66
N ALA A 74 -2.65 -7.86 -12.54
CA ALA A 74 -2.39 -7.99 -13.97
C ALA A 74 -1.97 -6.65 -14.60
N ALA A 75 -2.66 -5.56 -14.26
CA ALA A 75 -2.27 -4.21 -14.67
C ALA A 75 -0.88 -3.84 -14.11
N GLY A 76 -0.63 -4.12 -12.83
CA GLY A 76 0.66 -3.90 -12.18
C GLY A 76 1.80 -4.68 -12.84
N LYS A 77 1.54 -5.91 -13.33
CA LYS A 77 2.51 -6.70 -14.09
C LYS A 77 2.93 -5.97 -15.37
N THR A 78 1.97 -5.47 -16.15
CA THR A 78 2.24 -4.72 -17.38
C THR A 78 3.08 -3.48 -17.07
N LEU A 79 2.65 -2.67 -16.11
CA LEU A 79 3.39 -1.48 -15.66
C LEU A 79 4.81 -1.79 -15.17
N TYR A 80 4.97 -2.90 -14.44
CA TYR A 80 6.27 -3.37 -13.98
C TYR A 80 7.20 -3.73 -15.15
N GLN A 81 6.70 -4.46 -16.13
CA GLN A 81 7.46 -4.86 -17.31
C GLN A 81 7.95 -3.64 -18.10
N GLU A 82 7.11 -2.63 -18.25
CA GLU A 82 7.44 -1.41 -18.98
C GLU A 82 8.44 -0.50 -18.23
N ASN A 83 8.36 -0.44 -16.90
CA ASN A 83 9.04 0.59 -16.14
C ASN A 83 10.14 0.07 -15.20
N CYS A 84 10.11 -1.19 -14.79
CA CYS A 84 10.94 -1.73 -13.70
C CYS A 84 11.81 -2.92 -14.13
N ALA A 85 11.29 -3.81 -14.99
CA ALA A 85 11.90 -5.09 -15.30
C ALA A 85 13.30 -4.97 -15.94
N ALA A 86 13.54 -3.93 -16.74
CA ALA A 86 14.85 -3.70 -17.36
C ALA A 86 15.99 -3.64 -16.34
N CYS A 87 15.74 -3.04 -15.18
CA CYS A 87 16.71 -2.90 -14.10
C CYS A 87 16.57 -4.00 -13.03
N HIS A 88 15.34 -4.36 -12.66
CA HIS A 88 15.08 -5.25 -11.53
C HIS A 88 14.84 -6.72 -11.90
N GLY A 89 14.88 -7.04 -13.20
CA GLY A 89 14.57 -8.38 -13.71
C GLY A 89 13.06 -8.65 -13.79
N GLU A 90 12.66 -9.58 -14.66
CA GLU A 90 11.24 -9.94 -14.82
C GLU A 90 10.66 -10.62 -13.58
N ASP A 91 11.52 -11.30 -12.82
CA ASP A 91 11.20 -12.01 -11.58
C ASP A 91 11.50 -11.20 -10.30
N GLY A 92 11.91 -9.94 -10.44
CA GLY A 92 12.22 -9.05 -9.33
C GLY A 92 13.52 -9.37 -8.58
N LYS A 93 14.32 -10.34 -9.04
CA LYS A 93 15.55 -10.76 -8.34
C LYS A 93 16.75 -9.86 -8.58
N GLY A 94 16.57 -8.83 -9.38
CA GLY A 94 17.62 -7.86 -9.70
C GLY A 94 18.42 -8.21 -10.97
N ARG A 95 18.99 -7.18 -11.57
CA ARG A 95 19.96 -7.23 -12.69
C ARG A 95 20.96 -6.09 -12.54
N ILE A 96 20.67 -4.92 -13.14
CA ILE A 96 21.41 -3.67 -12.94
C ILE A 96 20.99 -3.05 -11.59
N GLY A 97 19.70 -3.10 -11.29
CA GLY A 97 19.11 -2.72 -10.01
C GLY A 97 19.13 -3.87 -9.01
N PRO A 98 18.95 -3.57 -7.71
CA PRO A 98 18.91 -4.58 -6.65
C PRO A 98 17.66 -5.45 -6.74
N THR A 99 17.66 -6.57 -5.99
CA THR A 99 16.47 -7.38 -5.79
C THR A 99 15.33 -6.58 -5.13
N LEU A 100 14.09 -6.87 -5.54
CA LEU A 100 12.85 -6.35 -4.95
C LEU A 100 12.12 -7.40 -4.11
N VAL A 101 12.67 -8.62 -4.05
CA VAL A 101 12.06 -9.79 -3.40
C VAL A 101 13.04 -10.43 -2.41
N GLY A 102 12.50 -11.21 -1.47
CA GLY A 102 13.29 -11.91 -0.46
C GLY A 102 13.69 -11.00 0.72
N ASN A 103 14.70 -11.47 1.47
CA ASN A 103 15.13 -10.81 2.70
C ASN A 103 16.30 -9.82 2.51
N ASP A 104 17.01 -9.90 1.39
CA ASP A 104 18.23 -9.14 1.13
C ASP A 104 17.96 -7.85 0.34
N LEU A 105 16.86 -7.17 0.68
CA LEU A 105 16.52 -5.90 0.06
C LEU A 105 17.59 -4.84 0.41
N LYS A 106 18.04 -4.10 -0.61
CA LYS A 106 19.01 -3.00 -0.43
C LYS A 106 18.45 -1.96 0.56
N TYR A 107 17.18 -1.64 0.44
CA TYR A 107 16.47 -0.72 1.32
C TYR A 107 15.46 -1.49 2.15
N LYS A 108 15.71 -1.59 3.45
CA LYS A 108 14.89 -2.42 4.35
C LYS A 108 13.44 -1.95 4.47
N GLN A 109 13.20 -0.64 4.33
CA GLN A 109 11.85 -0.09 4.29
C GLN A 109 11.01 -0.63 3.12
N ALA A 110 11.63 -1.06 2.01
CA ALA A 110 10.91 -1.68 0.90
C ALA A 110 10.20 -3.00 1.25
N LYS A 111 10.39 -3.53 2.47
CA LYS A 111 9.61 -4.67 3.00
C LYS A 111 8.15 -4.30 3.23
N SER A 112 7.87 -3.06 3.63
CA SER A 112 6.51 -2.53 3.74
C SER A 112 6.02 -1.96 2.40
N ASP A 113 4.71 -1.88 2.21
CA ASP A 113 4.16 -1.22 1.02
C ASP A 113 4.37 0.30 1.06
N PRO A 114 4.22 1.00 2.22
CA PRO A 114 4.60 2.39 2.35
C PRO A 114 6.05 2.69 2.00
N GLY A 115 6.99 1.88 2.47
CA GLY A 115 8.40 2.08 2.17
C GLY A 115 8.74 1.83 0.70
N MET A 116 8.17 0.78 0.08
CA MET A 116 8.34 0.55 -1.36
C MET A 116 7.71 1.67 -2.19
N PHE A 117 6.53 2.16 -1.78
CA PHE A 117 5.86 3.28 -2.42
C PHE A 117 6.72 4.57 -2.34
N SER A 118 7.28 4.87 -1.17
CA SER A 118 8.15 6.03 -0.97
C SER A 118 9.35 6.00 -1.91
N ILE A 119 9.99 4.83 -2.06
CA ILE A 119 11.12 4.64 -2.96
C ILE A 119 10.70 4.84 -4.43
N ILE A 120 9.57 4.29 -4.85
CA ILE A 120 9.08 4.47 -6.22
C ILE A 120 8.74 5.95 -6.46
N PHE A 121 8.05 6.57 -5.52
CA PHE A 121 7.61 7.95 -5.62
C PHE A 121 8.78 8.93 -5.67
N ALA A 122 9.68 8.89 -4.69
CA ALA A 122 10.78 9.84 -4.53
C ALA A 122 12.03 9.48 -5.35
N GLY A 123 12.20 8.19 -5.69
CA GLY A 123 13.43 7.64 -6.24
C GLY A 123 14.33 7.07 -5.15
N ALA A 124 15.51 6.60 -5.54
CA ALA A 124 16.52 6.05 -4.64
C ALA A 124 17.94 6.39 -5.12
N SER A 125 18.95 6.07 -4.32
CA SER A 125 20.33 6.33 -4.66
C SER A 125 20.74 5.66 -5.97
N GLY A 126 21.54 6.34 -6.79
CA GLY A 126 22.01 5.86 -8.08
C GLY A 126 21.07 6.22 -9.23
N ALA A 127 20.77 5.25 -10.09
CA ALA A 127 20.04 5.49 -11.33
C ALA A 127 18.50 5.47 -11.18
N MET A 128 17.97 5.10 -10.02
CA MET A 128 16.53 5.03 -9.80
C MET A 128 15.94 6.41 -9.53
N GLN A 129 15.45 7.06 -10.58
CA GLN A 129 14.84 8.37 -10.49
C GLN A 129 13.43 8.28 -9.92
N SER A 130 12.93 9.43 -9.42
CA SER A 130 11.54 9.57 -8.98
C SER A 130 10.56 9.27 -10.12
N PHE A 131 9.69 8.30 -9.91
CA PHE A 131 8.61 8.01 -10.85
C PHE A 131 7.48 9.04 -10.78
N ALA A 132 7.28 9.69 -9.65
CA ALA A 132 6.39 10.83 -9.56
C ALA A 132 6.84 11.97 -10.49
N LYS A 133 8.12 12.32 -10.50
CA LYS A 133 8.67 13.34 -11.41
C LYS A 133 8.60 12.93 -12.88
N ARG A 134 8.45 11.65 -13.16
CA ARG A 134 8.22 11.10 -14.50
C ARG A 134 6.74 11.03 -14.90
N GLY A 135 5.84 11.51 -14.04
CA GLY A 135 4.40 11.55 -14.27
C GLY A 135 3.65 10.25 -14.00
N MET A 136 4.26 9.27 -13.31
CA MET A 136 3.55 8.05 -12.93
C MET A 136 2.52 8.36 -11.83
N HIS A 137 1.29 7.95 -12.02
CA HIS A 137 0.22 8.14 -11.04
C HIS A 137 0.41 7.22 -9.83
N GLN A 138 0.00 7.68 -8.67
CA GLN A 138 0.14 6.94 -7.40
C GLN A 138 -0.66 5.63 -7.40
N ASP A 139 -1.80 5.61 -8.08
CA ASP A 139 -2.62 4.42 -8.26
C ASP A 139 -1.86 3.31 -9.02
N ASP A 140 -1.09 3.66 -10.04
CA ASP A 140 -0.27 2.73 -10.82
C ASP A 140 0.93 2.22 -10.00
N MET A 141 1.52 3.07 -9.15
CA MET A 141 2.56 2.64 -8.21
C MET A 141 2.03 1.55 -7.25
N LEU A 142 0.80 1.71 -6.74
CA LEU A 142 0.17 0.71 -5.87
C LEU A 142 -0.12 -0.62 -6.58
N LYS A 143 -0.51 -0.58 -7.85
CA LYS A 143 -0.68 -1.79 -8.69
C LYS A 143 0.65 -2.49 -8.92
N ILE A 144 1.71 -1.73 -9.22
CA ILE A 144 3.08 -2.29 -9.35
C ILE A 144 3.51 -2.97 -8.07
N ILE A 145 3.31 -2.35 -6.91
CA ILE A 145 3.65 -2.93 -5.61
C ILE A 145 2.86 -4.22 -5.39
N ALA A 146 1.54 -4.23 -5.66
CA ALA A 146 0.72 -5.42 -5.54
C ALA A 146 1.26 -6.58 -6.38
N TYR A 147 1.72 -6.31 -7.61
CA TYR A 147 2.36 -7.31 -8.47
C TYR A 147 3.70 -7.78 -7.89
N VAL A 148 4.60 -6.87 -7.49
CA VAL A 148 5.91 -7.22 -6.92
C VAL A 148 5.75 -8.16 -5.72
N ARG A 149 4.74 -7.95 -4.87
CA ARG A 149 4.45 -8.84 -3.74
C ARG A 149 4.01 -10.25 -4.15
N THR A 150 3.60 -10.46 -5.39
CA THR A 150 3.33 -11.82 -5.91
C THR A 150 4.59 -12.56 -6.33
N LEU A 151 5.68 -11.83 -6.58
CA LEU A 151 6.98 -12.41 -6.95
C LEU A 151 7.75 -12.95 -5.74
N ASP A 152 7.41 -12.49 -4.54
CA ASP A 152 8.04 -12.89 -3.27
C ASP A 152 7.41 -14.20 -2.77
N LYS A 153 7.88 -15.33 -3.33
CA LYS A 153 7.42 -16.69 -3.00
C LYS A 153 8.52 -17.50 -2.34
#